data_477f813cad27a99d9bf01f29f7909d8d
#
_entry.id   477f813cad27a99d9bf01f29f7909d8d
#
_cell.length_a   1.000
_cell.length_b   1.000
_cell.length_c   1.000
_cell.angle_alpha   90.00
_cell.angle_beta   90.00
_cell.angle_gamma   90.00
#
_symmetry.space_group_name_H-M   'P 1'
#
loop_
_entity.id
_entity.type
_entity.pdbx_description
1 polymer ?
#
loop_
_entity_poly.entity_id
_entity_poly.type
_entity_poly.pdbx_seq_one_letter_code
_entity_poly.pdbx_strand_id
1 'polypeptide(L)'
;MKRLMILFVMLLLSGCVCRNEVNEVELSTIDEITVCTGLRDKECVETIQKVKEILPLELQKTIVDTTDFIEIYVGNKQEFLRRMSRERIHTDRIAYSGITGFGYSDEDKTVVYSMAEDYVLTHELAHAYEYSFWYDGTKDNPSASEEWHKVYLEEYISQYGTTNVMEFYAECFAMYFRSPKTLEMLCPMSYELLDREFGEMEW
;
A
#
# COMPACT_ATOMS: atom_id res chain seq x y z
N MET A 1 -15.32 -15.73 4.80
CA MET A 1 -15.44 -15.98 6.26
C MET A 1 -14.92 -14.76 6.98
N LYS A 2 -15.78 -14.06 7.74
CA LYS A 2 -15.41 -12.81 8.43
C LYS A 2 -14.39 -13.09 9.52
N ARG A 3 -13.25 -12.42 9.50
CA ARG A 3 -12.20 -12.53 10.51
C ARG A 3 -12.64 -11.82 11.79
N LEU A 4 -12.66 -12.57 12.88
CA LEU A 4 -12.97 -12.09 14.22
C LEU A 4 -11.65 -11.78 14.94
N MET A 5 -11.28 -10.52 15.05
CA MET A 5 -10.17 -10.10 15.89
C MET A 5 -10.71 -9.80 17.29
N ILE A 6 -10.44 -10.69 18.25
CA ILE A 6 -10.87 -10.54 19.63
C ILE A 6 -9.78 -9.79 20.39
N LEU A 7 -10.05 -8.55 20.73
CA LEU A 7 -9.28 -7.82 21.74
C LEU A 7 -9.85 -8.12 23.11
N PHE A 8 -9.14 -8.93 23.91
CA PHE A 8 -9.55 -9.28 25.27
C PHE A 8 -9.13 -8.15 26.24
N VAL A 9 -10.05 -7.29 26.61
CA VAL A 9 -9.88 -6.43 27.79
C VAL A 9 -10.69 -7.02 28.93
N MET A 10 -10.01 -7.64 29.90
CA MET A 10 -10.61 -8.04 31.17
C MET A 10 -10.90 -6.81 32.02
N LEU A 11 -12.15 -6.51 32.24
CA LEU A 11 -12.62 -5.70 33.38
C LEU A 11 -13.55 -6.54 34.19
N LEU A 12 -13.07 -6.94 35.38
CA LEU A 12 -13.89 -7.48 36.48
C LEU A 12 -14.60 -6.30 37.17
N LEU A 13 -15.91 -6.32 37.26
CA LEU A 13 -16.73 -6.22 38.49
C LEU A 13 -18.15 -5.70 38.16
N SER A 14 -19.09 -6.47 38.77
CA SER A 14 -20.46 -6.13 39.19
C SER A 14 -21.54 -5.81 38.11
N GLY A 15 -22.39 -6.79 37.95
CA GLY A 15 -23.85 -6.76 37.91
C GLY A 15 -24.56 -5.55 37.27
N CYS A 16 -24.54 -5.50 35.94
CA CYS A 16 -25.63 -4.91 35.18
C CYS A 16 -25.53 -5.50 33.78
N VAL A 17 -26.57 -6.20 33.33
CA VAL A 17 -26.67 -6.69 31.96
C VAL A 17 -26.94 -5.49 31.06
N CYS A 18 -25.90 -4.70 30.79
CA CYS A 18 -25.87 -3.86 29.62
C CYS A 18 -25.32 -4.73 28.49
N ARG A 19 -26.18 -5.00 27.50
CA ARG A 19 -25.74 -5.44 26.18
C ARG A 19 -24.85 -4.33 25.64
N ASN A 20 -23.55 -4.40 25.92
CA ASN A 20 -22.57 -3.61 25.18
C ASN A 20 -22.57 -4.19 23.76
N GLU A 21 -23.21 -3.48 22.85
CA GLU A 21 -22.83 -3.55 21.46
C GLU A 21 -21.34 -3.19 21.43
N VAL A 22 -20.51 -4.19 21.24
CA VAL A 22 -19.09 -3.96 20.90
C VAL A 22 -19.16 -3.31 19.53
N ASN A 23 -19.07 -1.98 19.50
CA ASN A 23 -18.79 -1.30 18.27
C ASN A 23 -17.47 -1.88 17.76
N GLU A 24 -17.53 -2.73 16.74
CA GLU A 24 -16.36 -3.09 15.95
C GLU A 24 -15.79 -1.74 15.49
N VAL A 25 -14.61 -1.39 15.97
CA VAL A 25 -13.89 -0.23 15.46
C VAL A 25 -13.48 -0.63 14.05
N GLU A 26 -14.18 -0.12 13.08
CA GLU A 26 -13.88 -0.33 11.68
C GLU A 26 -12.59 0.45 11.39
N LEU A 27 -11.48 -0.26 11.18
CA LEU A 27 -10.24 0.35 10.73
C LEU A 27 -10.51 0.99 9.37
N SER A 28 -10.16 2.25 9.22
CA SER A 28 -10.54 3.03 8.04
C SER A 28 -9.38 3.74 7.38
N THR A 29 -8.22 3.79 8.02
CA THR A 29 -7.06 4.52 7.51
C THR A 29 -5.76 3.74 7.68
N ILE A 30 -4.83 3.96 6.77
CA ILE A 30 -3.57 3.19 6.67
C ILE A 30 -2.67 3.32 7.91
N ASP A 31 -2.78 4.39 8.68
CA ASP A 31 -2.01 4.57 9.91
C ASP A 31 -2.45 3.63 11.04
N GLU A 32 -3.69 3.13 11.00
CA GLU A 32 -4.21 2.20 12.00
C GLU A 32 -3.59 0.80 11.89
N ILE A 33 -3.13 0.43 10.69
CA ILE A 33 -2.46 -0.86 10.42
C ILE A 33 -0.94 -0.72 10.25
N THR A 34 -0.38 0.49 10.43
CA THR A 34 1.04 0.76 10.18
C THR A 34 1.88 0.54 11.42
N VAL A 35 2.96 -0.22 11.25
CA VAL A 35 3.99 -0.45 12.27
C VAL A 35 5.32 0.13 11.80
N CYS A 36 5.87 1.06 12.58
CA CYS A 36 7.20 1.60 12.34
C CYS A 36 8.25 0.76 13.04
N THR A 37 9.31 0.38 12.33
CA THR A 37 10.40 -0.42 12.88
C THR A 37 11.76 0.17 12.48
N GLY A 38 12.81 -0.12 13.28
CA GLY A 38 14.16 0.39 13.02
C GLY A 38 14.57 1.48 13.99
N LEU A 39 15.27 2.52 13.50
CA LEU A 39 16.01 3.45 14.36
C LEU A 39 15.34 4.83 14.54
N ARG A 40 14.26 5.14 13.82
CA ARG A 40 13.72 6.52 13.74
C ARG A 40 12.21 6.55 13.66
N ASP A 41 11.54 6.29 14.76
CA ASP A 41 10.06 6.29 14.83
C ASP A 41 9.44 7.60 14.30
N LYS A 42 10.09 8.73 14.53
CA LYS A 42 9.59 10.03 14.07
C LYS A 42 9.51 10.14 12.54
N GLU A 43 10.52 9.66 11.82
CA GLU A 43 10.51 9.67 10.34
C GLU A 43 9.42 8.75 9.78
N CYS A 44 9.17 7.62 10.44
CA CYS A 44 8.06 6.74 10.10
C CYS A 44 6.71 7.45 10.25
N VAL A 45 6.48 8.08 11.40
CA VAL A 45 5.22 8.81 11.66
C VAL A 45 5.03 9.95 10.66
N GLU A 46 6.08 10.70 10.35
CA GLU A 46 6.02 11.78 9.35
C GLU A 46 5.72 11.23 7.94
N THR A 47 6.28 10.08 7.58
CA THR A 47 6.03 9.44 6.29
C THR A 47 4.59 8.98 6.15
N ILE A 48 4.07 8.26 7.15
CA ILE A 48 2.68 7.76 7.08
C ILE A 48 1.67 8.91 7.07
N GLN A 49 1.91 9.99 7.82
CA GLN A 49 1.03 11.15 7.82
C GLN A 49 1.00 11.84 6.44
N LYS A 50 2.14 12.02 5.80
CA LYS A 50 2.21 12.58 4.44
C LYS A 50 1.44 11.73 3.44
N VAL A 51 1.60 10.41 3.51
CA VAL A 51 0.91 9.50 2.59
C VAL A 51 -0.58 9.48 2.87
N LYS A 52 -0.99 9.46 4.14
CA LYS A 52 -2.39 9.56 4.54
C LYS A 52 -3.06 10.85 4.03
N GLU A 53 -2.35 11.98 4.06
CA GLU A 53 -2.87 13.28 3.60
C GLU A 53 -3.08 13.36 2.09
N ILE A 54 -2.35 12.57 1.30
CA ILE A 54 -2.44 12.59 -0.17
C ILE A 54 -3.31 11.50 -0.76
N LEU A 55 -3.72 10.50 0.02
CA LEU A 55 -4.58 9.41 -0.46
C LEU A 55 -6.05 9.63 -0.04
N PRO A 56 -7.01 9.52 -0.96
CA PRO A 56 -8.43 9.57 -0.64
C PRO A 56 -8.82 8.54 0.44
N LEU A 57 -9.76 8.89 1.30
CA LEU A 57 -10.21 8.01 2.39
C LEU A 57 -10.77 6.69 1.87
N GLU A 58 -11.52 6.71 0.78
CA GLU A 58 -12.09 5.50 0.17
C GLU A 58 -11.00 4.55 -0.32
N LEU A 59 -9.92 5.09 -0.92
CA LEU A 59 -8.76 4.32 -1.34
C LEU A 59 -8.03 3.71 -0.12
N GLN A 60 -7.84 4.48 0.94
CA GLN A 60 -7.24 3.97 2.18
C GLN A 60 -8.05 2.80 2.75
N LYS A 61 -9.37 2.89 2.80
CA LYS A 61 -10.26 1.79 3.23
C LYS A 61 -10.08 0.54 2.39
N THR A 62 -10.05 0.69 1.07
CA THR A 62 -9.83 -0.45 0.17
C THR A 62 -8.52 -1.16 0.46
N ILE A 63 -7.44 -0.42 0.72
CA ILE A 63 -6.14 -0.99 1.07
C ILE A 63 -6.21 -1.69 2.44
N VAL A 64 -6.80 -1.06 3.45
CA VAL A 64 -6.92 -1.61 4.81
C VAL A 64 -7.73 -2.89 4.86
N ASP A 65 -8.80 -2.99 4.06
CA ASP A 65 -9.65 -4.18 4.01
C ASP A 65 -8.92 -5.44 3.52
N THR A 66 -7.83 -5.28 2.79
CA THR A 66 -7.07 -6.38 2.17
C THR A 66 -5.64 -6.50 2.68
N THR A 67 -5.12 -5.48 3.36
CA THR A 67 -3.75 -5.44 3.89
C THR A 67 -3.77 -5.67 5.40
N ASP A 68 -3.15 -6.74 5.89
CA ASP A 68 -3.12 -7.05 7.32
C ASP A 68 -2.31 -6.02 8.11
N PHE A 69 -1.16 -5.61 7.59
CA PHE A 69 -0.38 -4.52 8.17
C PHE A 69 0.64 -3.95 7.17
N ILE A 70 1.08 -2.74 7.46
CA ILE A 70 2.13 -2.02 6.73
C ILE A 70 3.33 -1.89 7.67
N GLU A 71 4.48 -2.37 7.24
CA GLU A 71 5.72 -2.17 7.99
C GLU A 71 6.60 -1.14 7.28
N ILE A 72 6.82 0.01 7.94
CA ILE A 72 7.79 1.01 7.50
C ILE A 72 9.08 0.79 8.27
N TYR A 73 10.14 0.50 7.55
CA TYR A 73 11.45 0.29 8.12
C TYR A 73 12.35 1.50 7.91
N VAL A 74 12.94 1.99 9.00
CA VAL A 74 13.94 3.05 8.96
C VAL A 74 15.30 2.51 9.42
N GLY A 75 16.22 2.38 8.49
CA GLY A 75 17.55 1.84 8.77
C GLY A 75 18.40 1.75 7.51
N ASN A 76 19.44 0.91 7.56
CA ASN A 76 20.25 0.69 6.40
C ASN A 76 19.72 -0.47 5.53
N LYS A 77 20.01 -0.40 4.23
CA LYS A 77 19.56 -1.38 3.23
C LYS A 77 19.95 -2.83 3.57
N GLN A 78 21.14 -3.06 4.12
CA GLN A 78 21.57 -4.43 4.45
C GLN A 78 20.73 -5.05 5.56
N GLU A 79 20.28 -4.25 6.51
CA GLU A 79 19.42 -4.71 7.58
C GLU A 79 18.00 -4.95 7.08
N PHE A 80 17.48 -4.07 6.23
CA PHE A 80 16.21 -4.25 5.53
C PHE A 80 16.19 -5.59 4.76
N LEU A 81 17.18 -5.83 3.91
CA LEU A 81 17.30 -7.08 3.16
C LEU A 81 17.46 -8.32 4.05
N ARG A 82 18.16 -8.20 5.19
CA ARG A 82 18.22 -9.29 6.19
C ARG A 82 16.86 -9.59 6.82
N ARG A 83 16.04 -8.59 7.07
CA ARG A 83 14.67 -8.78 7.58
C ARG A 83 13.83 -9.48 6.55
N MET A 84 13.81 -9.02 5.30
CA MET A 84 13.10 -9.68 4.20
C MET A 84 13.50 -11.16 4.07
N SER A 85 14.79 -11.47 4.18
CA SER A 85 15.27 -12.85 4.14
C SER A 85 14.81 -13.70 5.32
N ARG A 86 14.65 -13.11 6.51
CA ARG A 86 14.12 -13.83 7.70
C ARG A 86 12.65 -14.21 7.55
N GLU A 87 11.87 -13.33 6.96
CA GLU A 87 10.44 -13.56 6.70
C GLU A 87 10.18 -14.55 5.56
N ARG A 88 11.24 -15.25 5.07
CA ARG A 88 11.18 -16.20 3.95
C ARG A 88 10.63 -15.63 2.66
N ILE A 89 10.69 -14.33 2.51
CA ILE A 89 10.40 -13.68 1.25
C ILE A 89 11.42 -14.17 0.26
N HIS A 90 10.98 -14.72 -0.87
CA HIS A 90 11.86 -15.27 -1.92
C HIS A 90 12.70 -14.17 -2.54
N THR A 91 13.84 -13.90 -1.92
CA THR A 91 14.77 -12.83 -2.30
C THR A 91 15.73 -13.24 -3.42
N ASP A 92 15.73 -14.50 -3.82
CA ASP A 92 16.59 -15.08 -4.84
C ASP A 92 16.34 -14.52 -6.26
N ARG A 93 15.20 -13.85 -6.48
CA ARG A 93 14.86 -13.18 -7.74
C ARG A 93 15.03 -11.66 -7.70
N ILE A 94 15.41 -11.11 -6.57
CA ILE A 94 15.47 -9.67 -6.35
C ILE A 94 16.90 -9.19 -6.53
N ALA A 95 17.11 -8.29 -7.49
CA ALA A 95 18.39 -7.61 -7.63
C ALA A 95 18.62 -6.71 -6.41
N TYR A 96 19.41 -7.17 -5.46
CA TYR A 96 19.69 -6.50 -4.18
C TYR A 96 20.14 -5.04 -4.26
N SER A 97 20.50 -4.56 -5.44
CA SER A 97 21.09 -3.22 -5.62
C SER A 97 20.06 -2.07 -5.72
N GLY A 98 18.79 -2.36 -5.91
CA GLY A 98 17.78 -1.33 -6.20
C GLY A 98 16.54 -1.29 -5.29
N ILE A 99 16.37 -2.27 -4.39
CA ILE A 99 15.13 -2.36 -3.59
C ILE A 99 15.10 -1.27 -2.52
N THR A 100 14.08 -0.45 -2.58
CA THR A 100 13.76 0.58 -1.59
C THR A 100 12.44 0.31 -0.88
N GLY A 101 11.57 -0.48 -1.49
CA GLY A 101 10.31 -0.97 -0.91
C GLY A 101 9.98 -2.37 -1.42
N PHE A 102 8.99 -3.00 -0.82
CA PHE A 102 8.53 -4.33 -1.20
C PHE A 102 7.11 -4.60 -0.69
N GLY A 103 6.22 -4.94 -1.62
CA GLY A 103 4.91 -5.49 -1.31
C GLY A 103 4.96 -7.02 -1.30
N TYR A 104 4.33 -7.63 -0.31
CA TYR A 104 4.28 -9.08 -0.13
C TYR A 104 2.86 -9.54 0.17
N SER A 105 2.45 -10.63 -0.48
CA SER A 105 1.16 -11.27 -0.24
C SER A 105 1.33 -12.77 0.01
N ASP A 106 0.59 -13.27 0.97
CA ASP A 106 0.49 -14.67 1.35
C ASP A 106 -0.99 -15.09 1.27
N GLU A 107 -1.30 -16.40 1.38
CA GLU A 107 -2.66 -16.94 1.26
C GLU A 107 -3.69 -16.23 2.15
N ASP A 108 -3.26 -15.68 3.27
CA ASP A 108 -4.13 -15.09 4.28
C ASP A 108 -3.87 -13.62 4.59
N LYS A 109 -2.83 -12.99 3.99
CA LYS A 109 -2.47 -11.61 4.32
C LYS A 109 -1.67 -10.91 3.23
N THR A 110 -1.80 -9.61 3.20
CA THR A 110 -0.93 -8.69 2.47
C THR A 110 -0.09 -7.90 3.45
N VAL A 111 1.19 -7.82 3.20
CA VAL A 111 2.16 -7.08 4.01
C VAL A 111 2.94 -6.17 3.08
N VAL A 112 3.05 -4.91 3.45
CA VAL A 112 3.84 -3.93 2.72
C VAL A 112 5.07 -3.57 3.55
N TYR A 113 6.25 -3.76 2.98
CA TYR A 113 7.49 -3.26 3.55
C TYR A 113 7.98 -2.07 2.73
N SER A 114 8.28 -0.97 3.38
CA SER A 114 8.79 0.22 2.72
C SER A 114 9.94 0.84 3.50
N MET A 115 10.88 1.44 2.78
CA MET A 115 11.81 2.40 3.36
C MET A 115 11.03 3.66 3.73
N ALA A 116 11.51 4.45 4.71
CA ALA A 116 10.82 5.65 5.18
C ALA A 116 10.90 6.83 4.18
N GLU A 117 10.42 6.58 2.98
CA GLU A 117 10.26 7.58 1.93
C GLU A 117 8.79 7.55 1.46
N ASP A 118 8.15 8.70 1.50
CA ASP A 118 6.73 8.84 1.15
C ASP A 118 6.42 8.38 -0.29
N TYR A 119 7.33 8.60 -1.25
CA TYR A 119 7.19 8.11 -2.61
C TYR A 119 7.20 6.58 -2.67
N VAL A 120 8.18 5.96 -2.01
CA VAL A 120 8.31 4.50 -1.98
C VAL A 120 7.10 3.87 -1.31
N LEU A 121 6.65 4.42 -0.18
CA LEU A 121 5.46 3.91 0.49
C LEU A 121 4.22 4.03 -0.41
N THR A 122 4.03 5.16 -1.10
CA THR A 122 2.89 5.34 -2.01
C THR A 122 2.94 4.35 -3.18
N HIS A 123 4.13 4.07 -3.71
CA HIS A 123 4.36 3.06 -4.74
C HIS A 123 3.97 1.65 -4.25
N GLU A 124 4.42 1.25 -3.07
CA GLU A 124 4.08 -0.07 -2.50
C GLU A 124 2.57 -0.19 -2.17
N LEU A 125 1.94 0.91 -1.80
CA LEU A 125 0.49 0.93 -1.59
C LEU A 125 -0.30 0.77 -2.89
N ALA A 126 0.26 1.16 -4.04
CA ALA A 126 -0.33 0.84 -5.34
C ALA A 126 -0.42 -0.67 -5.56
N HIS A 127 0.64 -1.41 -5.23
CA HIS A 127 0.62 -2.87 -5.30
C HIS A 127 -0.39 -3.48 -4.31
N ALA A 128 -0.49 -2.95 -3.09
CA ALA A 128 -1.50 -3.39 -2.13
C ALA A 128 -2.93 -3.12 -2.65
N TYR A 129 -3.14 -1.99 -3.29
CA TYR A 129 -4.41 -1.66 -3.94
C TYR A 129 -4.73 -2.61 -5.09
N GLU A 130 -3.78 -2.85 -6.01
CA GLU A 130 -3.96 -3.83 -7.09
C GLU A 130 -4.26 -5.25 -6.56
N TYR A 131 -3.61 -5.63 -5.46
CA TYR A 131 -3.84 -6.92 -4.82
C TYR A 131 -5.26 -7.07 -4.29
N SER A 132 -5.93 -5.98 -3.89
CA SER A 132 -7.32 -6.02 -3.43
C SER A 132 -8.28 -6.62 -4.46
N PHE A 133 -8.03 -6.39 -5.75
CA PHE A 133 -8.82 -6.95 -6.85
C PHE A 133 -8.66 -8.47 -7.00
N TRP A 134 -7.47 -8.98 -6.70
CA TRP A 134 -7.22 -10.42 -6.71
C TRP A 134 -7.89 -11.13 -5.54
N TYR A 135 -7.86 -10.50 -4.37
CA TYR A 135 -8.42 -11.07 -3.16
C TYR A 135 -9.96 -11.22 -3.25
N ASP A 136 -10.62 -10.27 -3.88
CA ASP A 136 -12.07 -10.29 -4.08
C ASP A 136 -12.48 -11.27 -5.21
N GLY A 137 -11.56 -11.70 -6.05
CA GLY A 137 -11.80 -12.67 -7.15
C GLY A 137 -12.76 -12.17 -8.23
N THR A 138 -13.12 -10.90 -8.23
CA THR A 138 -14.19 -10.33 -9.04
C THR A 138 -13.71 -9.48 -10.20
N LYS A 139 -12.47 -9.04 -10.21
CA LYS A 139 -11.91 -8.14 -11.23
C LYS A 139 -10.44 -8.44 -11.51
N ASP A 140 -10.04 -8.21 -12.75
CA ASP A 140 -8.63 -8.09 -13.08
C ASP A 140 -8.07 -6.80 -12.45
N ASN A 141 -6.85 -6.86 -11.91
CA ASN A 141 -6.18 -5.69 -11.39
C ASN A 141 -5.99 -4.61 -12.48
N PRO A 142 -5.95 -3.32 -12.13
CA PRO A 142 -5.85 -2.24 -13.09
C PRO A 142 -4.73 -2.41 -14.11
N SER A 143 -3.51 -2.76 -13.65
CA SER A 143 -2.35 -2.93 -14.54
C SER A 143 -2.50 -4.09 -15.55
N ALA A 144 -3.38 -5.07 -15.29
CA ALA A 144 -3.64 -6.18 -16.22
C ALA A 144 -4.57 -5.78 -17.38
N SER A 145 -5.19 -4.61 -17.35
CA SER A 145 -6.10 -4.15 -18.39
C SER A 145 -5.38 -3.87 -19.72
N GLU A 146 -6.10 -4.01 -20.84
CA GLU A 146 -5.57 -3.68 -22.17
C GLU A 146 -5.17 -2.20 -22.25
N GLU A 147 -5.90 -1.31 -21.57
CA GLU A 147 -5.61 0.12 -21.55
C GLU A 147 -4.24 0.39 -20.91
N TRP A 148 -3.97 -0.19 -19.72
CA TRP A 148 -2.68 -0.04 -19.05
C TRP A 148 -1.54 -0.70 -19.82
N HIS A 149 -1.75 -1.85 -20.45
CA HIS A 149 -0.75 -2.45 -21.33
C HIS A 149 -0.40 -1.57 -22.52
N LYS A 150 -1.39 -0.90 -23.12
CA LYS A 150 -1.16 0.05 -24.21
C LYS A 150 -0.32 1.25 -23.74
N VAL A 151 -0.71 1.86 -22.63
CA VAL A 151 -0.03 3.04 -22.08
C VAL A 151 1.41 2.70 -21.68
N TYR A 152 1.64 1.55 -21.07
CA TYR A 152 2.97 1.04 -20.74
C TYR A 152 3.92 0.93 -21.97
N LEU A 153 3.38 0.65 -23.16
CA LEU A 153 4.17 0.58 -24.39
C LEU A 153 4.42 1.95 -25.03
N GLU A 154 3.64 2.95 -24.72
CA GLU A 154 3.66 4.27 -25.35
C GLU A 154 4.29 5.37 -24.48
N GLU A 155 4.29 5.21 -23.16
CA GLU A 155 4.77 6.22 -22.20
C GLU A 155 5.98 5.74 -21.41
N TYR A 156 6.74 6.69 -20.88
CA TYR A 156 7.93 6.45 -20.05
C TYR A 156 7.89 7.35 -18.83
N ILE A 157 7.84 6.76 -17.64
CA ILE A 157 7.86 7.50 -16.38
C ILE A 157 9.22 7.43 -15.67
N SER A 158 9.80 6.24 -15.61
CA SER A 158 11.09 6.01 -14.96
C SER A 158 11.75 4.75 -15.52
N GLN A 159 13.06 4.57 -15.26
CA GLN A 159 13.74 3.33 -15.60
C GLN A 159 13.15 2.14 -14.82
N TYR A 160 12.69 2.34 -13.60
CA TYR A 160 12.09 1.28 -12.81
C TYR A 160 10.72 0.88 -13.36
N GLY A 161 9.89 1.84 -13.75
CA GLY A 161 8.61 1.60 -14.41
C GLY A 161 8.71 0.80 -15.71
N THR A 162 9.88 0.75 -16.38
CA THR A 162 10.06 -0.12 -17.57
C THR A 162 10.25 -1.60 -17.25
N THR A 163 10.30 -1.99 -16.00
CA THR A 163 10.50 -3.38 -15.57
C THR A 163 9.33 -4.29 -15.98
N ASN A 164 8.12 -3.84 -15.75
CA ASN A 164 6.88 -4.46 -16.18
C ASN A 164 5.70 -3.49 -15.97
N VAL A 165 4.51 -3.86 -16.45
CA VAL A 165 3.32 -2.99 -16.40
C VAL A 165 2.85 -2.70 -14.96
N MET A 166 3.04 -3.62 -14.00
CA MET A 166 2.67 -3.41 -12.60
C MET A 166 3.54 -2.33 -11.95
N GLU A 167 4.86 -2.38 -12.17
CA GLU A 167 5.79 -1.34 -11.69
C GLU A 167 5.53 0.00 -12.36
N PHE A 168 5.20 -0.01 -13.65
CA PHE A 168 4.81 1.20 -14.37
C PHE A 168 3.55 1.82 -13.77
N TYR A 169 2.52 1.01 -13.49
CA TYR A 169 1.31 1.45 -12.82
C TYR A 169 1.62 2.05 -11.45
N ALA A 170 2.41 1.36 -10.63
CA ALA A 170 2.77 1.80 -9.29
C ALA A 170 3.57 3.13 -9.28
N GLU A 171 4.47 3.32 -10.24
CA GLU A 171 5.19 4.58 -10.45
C GLU A 171 4.22 5.72 -10.85
N CYS A 172 3.29 5.46 -11.78
CA CYS A 172 2.27 6.42 -12.19
C CYS A 172 1.33 6.77 -11.04
N PHE A 173 0.86 5.76 -10.29
CA PHE A 173 0.04 5.93 -9.10
C PHE A 173 0.73 6.83 -8.05
N ALA A 174 1.97 6.52 -7.69
CA ALA A 174 2.73 7.32 -6.73
C ALA A 174 2.89 8.77 -7.21
N MET A 175 3.13 8.98 -8.50
CA MET A 175 3.26 10.32 -9.06
C MET A 175 1.91 11.05 -9.15
N TYR A 176 0.81 10.35 -9.44
CA TYR A 176 -0.54 10.92 -9.49
C TYR A 176 -0.92 11.60 -8.18
N PHE A 177 -0.75 10.89 -7.06
CA PHE A 177 -1.11 11.44 -5.75
C PHE A 177 -0.13 12.48 -5.22
N ARG A 178 1.14 12.45 -5.65
CA ARG A 178 2.16 13.38 -5.14
C ARG A 178 2.42 14.60 -6.04
N SER A 179 2.29 14.44 -7.31
CA SER A 179 2.61 15.47 -8.29
C SER A 179 1.79 15.29 -9.56
N PRO A 180 0.44 15.41 -9.49
CA PRO A 180 -0.45 15.11 -10.61
C PRO A 180 -0.11 15.89 -11.88
N LYS A 181 0.25 17.17 -11.76
CA LYS A 181 0.67 18.00 -12.91
C LYS A 181 1.95 17.50 -13.56
N THR A 182 2.85 16.89 -12.80
CA THR A 182 4.06 16.30 -13.39
C THR A 182 3.72 15.05 -14.15
N LEU A 183 2.84 14.20 -13.61
CA LEU A 183 2.36 13.02 -14.32
C LEU A 183 1.62 13.41 -15.61
N GLU A 184 0.68 14.35 -15.54
CA GLU A 184 -0.07 14.85 -16.69
C GLU A 184 0.86 15.35 -17.83
N MET A 185 1.96 15.99 -17.45
CA MET A 185 2.94 16.50 -18.42
C MET A 185 3.81 15.39 -19.03
N LEU A 186 4.23 14.40 -18.23
CA LEU A 186 5.16 13.33 -18.65
C LEU A 186 4.44 12.14 -19.27
N CYS A 187 3.31 11.76 -18.69
CA CYS A 187 2.54 10.56 -19.01
C CYS A 187 1.04 10.90 -19.04
N PRO A 188 0.57 11.67 -20.03
CA PRO A 188 -0.80 12.19 -20.08
C PRO A 188 -1.86 11.08 -20.15
N MET A 189 -1.61 9.98 -20.85
CA MET A 189 -2.56 8.87 -20.92
C MET A 189 -2.67 8.14 -19.59
N SER A 190 -1.55 7.93 -18.89
CA SER A 190 -1.54 7.37 -17.53
C SER A 190 -2.29 8.28 -16.56
N TYR A 191 -2.10 9.60 -16.67
CA TYR A 191 -2.83 10.57 -15.87
C TYR A 191 -4.35 10.45 -16.10
N GLU A 192 -4.80 10.38 -17.36
CA GLU A 192 -6.22 10.24 -17.70
C GLU A 192 -6.83 8.94 -17.14
N LEU A 193 -6.08 7.83 -17.17
CA LEU A 193 -6.54 6.57 -16.59
C LEU A 193 -6.73 6.67 -15.08
N LEU A 194 -5.75 7.23 -14.35
CA LEU A 194 -5.81 7.39 -12.90
C LEU A 194 -6.85 8.45 -12.49
N ASP A 195 -6.99 9.54 -13.25
CA ASP A 195 -7.99 10.57 -12.97
C ASP A 195 -9.42 10.03 -13.16
N ARG A 196 -9.63 9.14 -14.13
CA ARG A 196 -10.91 8.42 -14.28
C ARG A 196 -11.18 7.47 -13.12
N GLU A 197 -10.15 6.88 -12.53
CA GLU A 197 -10.26 5.92 -11.43
C GLU A 197 -10.41 6.62 -10.07
N PHE A 198 -9.66 7.67 -9.82
CA PHE A 198 -9.53 8.30 -8.51
C PHE A 198 -10.01 9.76 -8.44
N GLY A 199 -10.20 10.43 -9.57
CA GLY A 199 -10.47 11.87 -9.60
C GLY A 199 -11.78 12.32 -8.93
N GLU A 200 -12.76 11.41 -8.80
CA GLU A 200 -14.05 11.67 -8.14
C GLU A 200 -14.08 11.18 -6.68
N MET A 201 -13.00 10.57 -6.16
CA MET A 201 -12.94 10.13 -4.77
C MET A 201 -12.89 11.31 -3.81
N GLU A 202 -13.57 11.20 -2.68
CA GLU A 202 -13.53 12.21 -1.61
C GLU A 202 -12.19 12.15 -0.85
N TRP A 203 -11.62 13.34 -0.58
CA TRP A 203 -10.32 13.52 0.11
C TRP A 203 -10.53 13.73 1.62
#